data_9e4154fcd7cb04c2973d6a6b3201201c
#
_entry.id   9e4154fcd7cb04c2973d6a6b3201201c
#
_cell.length_a   1.000
_cell.length_b   1.000
_cell.length_c   1.000
_cell.angle_alpha   90.00
_cell.angle_beta   90.00
_cell.angle_gamma   90.00
#
_symmetry.space_group_name_H-M   'P 1'
#
loop_
_entity.id
_entity.type
_entity.pdbx_description
1 polymer ?
#
loop_
_entity_poly.entity_id
_entity_poly.type
_entity_poly.pdbx_seq_one_letter_code
_entity_poly.pdbx_strand_id
1 'polypeptide(L)'
;GYVGGNVHTDLHECLGHGSGKMLPGVGQESLKNYYSTIEEARADLFALYYVMDPKLVELGVIPSLEVAKSEYCNYIRNGLMVQLTRVKLGNNLEESHMRNRQLIASWVYEKGKADNVIERVSRDGKTYFTIRDYEALRKLFGRLLAEVQRVKSEGDFEGARNLIENYGVRIDPVLHQEVLERYQKLNVAPYAGFVLSLIHI
;
A
#
# COMPACT_ATOMS: atom_id res chain seq x y z
N GLY A 1 16.25 -2.73 -0.33
CA GLY A 1 15.05 -2.08 -0.91
C GLY A 1 14.80 -2.44 -2.37
N TYR A 2 15.84 -2.40 -3.22
CA TYR A 2 15.67 -2.57 -4.68
C TYR A 2 15.08 -3.95 -5.08
N VAL A 3 15.63 -5.04 -4.56
CA VAL A 3 15.15 -6.41 -4.88
C VAL A 3 13.70 -6.61 -4.43
N GLY A 4 13.37 -6.18 -3.21
CA GLY A 4 12.00 -6.30 -2.67
C GLY A 4 10.97 -5.56 -3.51
N GLY A 5 11.28 -4.33 -3.93
CA GLY A 5 10.40 -3.53 -4.77
C GLY A 5 10.18 -4.14 -6.17
N ASN A 6 11.24 -4.69 -6.79
CA ASN A 6 11.11 -5.36 -8.09
C ASN A 6 10.22 -6.61 -7.98
N VAL A 7 10.47 -7.47 -6.99
CA VAL A 7 9.65 -8.67 -6.78
C VAL A 7 8.20 -8.30 -6.42
N HIS A 8 7.99 -7.23 -5.66
CA HIS A 8 6.65 -6.70 -5.41
C HIS A 8 5.96 -6.34 -6.73
N THR A 9 6.63 -5.58 -7.60
CA THR A 9 6.09 -5.19 -8.92
C THR A 9 5.78 -6.43 -9.77
N ASP A 10 6.69 -7.38 -9.86
CA ASP A 10 6.46 -8.61 -10.63
C ASP A 10 5.25 -9.41 -10.11
N LEU A 11 5.12 -9.55 -8.80
CA LEU A 11 3.97 -10.22 -8.18
C LEU A 11 2.66 -9.44 -8.36
N HIS A 12 2.71 -8.12 -8.29
CA HIS A 12 1.60 -7.22 -8.54
C HIS A 12 1.06 -7.40 -9.97
N GLU A 13 1.94 -7.34 -10.97
CA GLU A 13 1.55 -7.48 -12.37
C GLU A 13 1.14 -8.92 -12.73
N CYS A 14 2.00 -9.91 -12.41
CA CYS A 14 1.80 -11.28 -12.87
C CYS A 14 0.71 -12.02 -12.09
N LEU A 15 0.69 -11.92 -10.77
CA LEU A 15 -0.29 -12.60 -9.91
C LEU A 15 -1.46 -11.67 -9.54
N GLY A 16 -1.17 -10.42 -9.27
CA GLY A 16 -2.17 -9.42 -8.97
C GLY A 16 -3.12 -9.25 -10.16
N HIS A 17 -2.76 -8.42 -11.12
CA HIS A 17 -3.61 -8.16 -12.29
C HIS A 17 -3.90 -9.40 -13.14
N GLY A 18 -2.97 -10.36 -13.20
CA GLY A 18 -3.14 -11.61 -13.93
C GLY A 18 -4.16 -12.60 -13.35
N SER A 19 -4.78 -12.29 -12.22
CA SER A 19 -5.73 -13.16 -11.52
C SER A 19 -7.04 -12.45 -11.15
N GLY A 20 -7.93 -13.13 -10.42
CA GLY A 20 -9.12 -12.48 -9.85
C GLY A 20 -10.34 -12.57 -10.75
N LYS A 21 -10.92 -13.76 -10.83
CA LYS A 21 -12.16 -13.99 -11.58
C LYS A 21 -13.34 -13.25 -10.95
N MET A 22 -14.16 -12.62 -11.78
CA MET A 22 -15.46 -12.06 -11.40
C MET A 22 -16.57 -13.08 -11.60
N LEU A 23 -17.66 -12.94 -10.85
CA LEU A 23 -18.87 -13.77 -11.03
C LEU A 23 -19.56 -13.47 -12.37
N PRO A 24 -20.34 -14.42 -12.90
CA PRO A 24 -21.10 -14.20 -14.13
C PRO A 24 -21.98 -12.95 -14.02
N GLY A 25 -21.91 -12.08 -15.03
CA GLY A 25 -22.70 -10.84 -15.09
C GLY A 25 -22.10 -9.65 -14.29
N VAL A 26 -20.98 -9.85 -13.62
CA VAL A 26 -20.26 -8.76 -12.93
C VAL A 26 -19.16 -8.23 -13.84
N GLY A 27 -19.13 -6.91 -14.02
CA GLY A 27 -18.12 -6.20 -14.79
C GLY A 27 -17.47 -5.08 -13.99
N GLN A 28 -16.50 -4.41 -14.59
CA GLN A 28 -15.79 -3.27 -13.96
C GLN A 28 -16.75 -2.14 -13.57
N GLU A 29 -17.78 -1.93 -14.37
CA GLU A 29 -18.83 -0.93 -14.18
C GLU A 29 -19.62 -1.13 -12.88
N SER A 30 -19.65 -2.36 -12.33
CA SER A 30 -20.32 -2.64 -11.05
C SER A 30 -19.75 -1.83 -9.89
N LEU A 31 -18.44 -1.56 -9.88
CA LEU A 31 -17.77 -0.78 -8.84
C LEU A 31 -17.61 0.70 -9.20
N LYS A 32 -18.00 1.13 -10.39
CA LYS A 32 -17.94 2.52 -10.87
C LYS A 32 -16.55 3.15 -10.62
N ASN A 33 -16.55 4.33 -10.00
CA ASN A 33 -15.34 5.10 -9.68
C ASN A 33 -14.41 4.46 -8.63
N TYR A 34 -14.83 3.40 -7.97
CA TYR A 34 -14.00 2.67 -7.00
C TYR A 34 -13.23 1.50 -7.61
N TYR A 35 -13.57 1.09 -8.85
CA TYR A 35 -12.95 -0.08 -9.48
C TYR A 35 -11.43 -0.01 -9.52
N SER A 36 -10.87 1.09 -10.02
CA SER A 36 -9.41 1.23 -10.15
C SER A 36 -8.69 1.08 -8.80
N THR A 37 -9.18 1.76 -7.76
CA THR A 37 -8.57 1.65 -6.41
C THR A 37 -8.69 0.23 -5.85
N ILE A 38 -9.82 -0.47 -6.04
CA ILE A 38 -10.02 -1.85 -5.60
C ILE A 38 -9.10 -2.81 -6.35
N GLU A 39 -8.93 -2.63 -7.66
CA GLU A 39 -8.04 -3.47 -8.47
C GLU A 39 -6.58 -3.30 -8.09
N GLU A 40 -6.13 -2.07 -7.92
CA GLU A 40 -4.78 -1.76 -7.45
C GLU A 40 -4.53 -2.30 -6.03
N ALA A 41 -5.51 -2.14 -5.13
CA ALA A 41 -5.41 -2.71 -3.78
C ALA A 41 -5.32 -4.24 -3.81
N ARG A 42 -6.05 -4.89 -4.71
CA ARG A 42 -6.00 -6.33 -4.87
C ARG A 42 -4.63 -6.80 -5.38
N ALA A 43 -4.09 -6.13 -6.38
CA ALA A 43 -2.79 -6.46 -6.97
C ALA A 43 -1.64 -6.24 -5.95
N ASP A 44 -1.63 -5.12 -5.24
CA ASP A 44 -0.67 -4.85 -4.16
C ASP A 44 -0.78 -5.88 -3.01
N LEU A 45 -1.99 -6.27 -2.62
CA LEU A 45 -2.21 -7.27 -1.57
C LEU A 45 -1.73 -8.66 -1.98
N PHE A 46 -1.87 -9.04 -3.24
CA PHE A 46 -1.24 -10.27 -3.76
C PHE A 46 0.28 -10.20 -3.58
N ALA A 47 0.90 -9.12 -4.02
CA ALA A 47 2.34 -8.94 -3.90
C ALA A 47 2.79 -8.99 -2.43
N LEU A 48 2.13 -8.25 -1.54
CA LEU A 48 2.43 -8.23 -0.10
C LEU A 48 2.25 -9.59 0.56
N TYR A 49 1.19 -10.34 0.22
CA TYR A 49 0.95 -11.64 0.81
C TYR A 49 2.01 -12.67 0.39
N TYR A 50 2.36 -12.69 -0.91
CA TYR A 50 3.27 -13.69 -1.46
C TYR A 50 4.75 -13.34 -1.32
N VAL A 51 5.16 -12.08 -1.25
CA VAL A 51 6.58 -11.71 -1.09
C VAL A 51 7.17 -12.29 0.20
N MET A 52 6.35 -12.55 1.22
CA MET A 52 6.75 -13.18 2.49
C MET A 52 6.61 -14.71 2.46
N ASP A 53 6.38 -15.32 1.31
CA ASP A 53 6.29 -16.77 1.19
C ASP A 53 7.69 -17.39 1.13
N PRO A 54 8.01 -18.36 2.04
CA PRO A 54 9.30 -19.06 2.03
C PRO A 54 9.64 -19.73 0.69
N LYS A 55 8.62 -20.03 -0.12
CA LYS A 55 8.80 -20.60 -1.45
C LYS A 55 9.62 -19.71 -2.38
N LEU A 56 9.53 -18.38 -2.23
CA LEU A 56 10.33 -17.46 -3.04
C LEU A 56 11.83 -17.55 -2.70
N VAL A 57 12.16 -17.86 -1.45
CA VAL A 57 13.56 -18.12 -1.05
C VAL A 57 14.02 -19.48 -1.61
N GLU A 58 13.20 -20.50 -1.50
CA GLU A 58 13.49 -21.85 -2.04
C GLU A 58 13.73 -21.83 -3.56
N LEU A 59 12.94 -21.03 -4.28
CA LEU A 59 13.07 -20.84 -5.73
C LEU A 59 14.20 -19.88 -6.13
N GLY A 60 14.89 -19.25 -5.18
CA GLY A 60 15.95 -18.28 -5.45
C GLY A 60 15.47 -16.93 -5.99
N VAL A 61 14.17 -16.64 -5.91
CA VAL A 61 13.58 -15.33 -6.33
C VAL A 61 14.03 -14.21 -5.40
N ILE A 62 14.07 -14.49 -4.10
CA ILE A 62 14.65 -13.58 -3.09
C ILE A 62 15.73 -14.33 -2.28
N PRO A 63 16.79 -13.65 -1.84
CA PRO A 63 17.89 -14.30 -1.10
C PRO A 63 17.48 -14.70 0.34
N SER A 64 16.51 -14.02 0.94
CA SER A 64 15.99 -14.30 2.27
C SER A 64 14.70 -13.56 2.54
N LEU A 65 13.97 -13.95 3.59
CA LEU A 65 12.75 -13.23 4.04
C LEU A 65 13.02 -11.82 4.60
N GLU A 66 14.28 -11.46 4.85
CA GLU A 66 14.63 -10.07 5.23
C GLU A 66 14.33 -9.07 4.11
N VAL A 67 14.39 -9.52 2.85
CA VAL A 67 13.96 -8.72 1.69
C VAL A 67 12.47 -8.41 1.78
N ALA A 68 11.64 -9.40 2.10
CA ALA A 68 10.20 -9.23 2.27
C ALA A 68 9.85 -8.34 3.47
N LYS A 69 10.56 -8.49 4.60
CA LYS A 69 10.39 -7.59 5.76
C LYS A 69 10.73 -6.15 5.42
N SER A 70 11.79 -5.93 4.64
CA SER A 70 12.15 -4.59 4.15
C SER A 70 11.05 -4.01 3.26
N GLU A 71 10.44 -4.82 2.40
CA GLU A 71 9.33 -4.39 1.55
C GLU A 71 8.10 -4.02 2.39
N TYR A 72 7.74 -4.82 3.40
CA TYR A 72 6.67 -4.46 4.34
C TYR A 72 6.91 -3.12 5.02
N CYS A 73 8.14 -2.88 5.51
CA CYS A 73 8.50 -1.59 6.10
C CYS A 73 8.35 -0.43 5.12
N ASN A 74 8.80 -0.63 3.87
CA ASN A 74 8.69 0.39 2.82
C ASN A 74 7.22 0.67 2.48
N TYR A 75 6.41 -0.37 2.32
CA TYR A 75 5.00 -0.24 1.96
C TYR A 75 4.20 0.49 3.04
N ILE A 76 4.31 0.05 4.30
CA ILE A 76 3.62 0.67 5.44
C ILE A 76 4.06 2.13 5.62
N ARG A 77 5.37 2.41 5.57
CA ARG A 77 5.89 3.77 5.65
C ARG A 77 5.39 4.65 4.51
N ASN A 78 5.35 4.12 3.28
CA ASN A 78 4.86 4.87 2.13
C ASN A 78 3.36 5.16 2.26
N GLY A 79 2.55 4.15 2.55
CA GLY A 79 1.11 4.26 2.67
C GLY A 79 0.64 5.19 3.79
N LEU A 80 1.33 5.21 4.94
CA LEU A 80 0.95 6.03 6.08
C LEU A 80 1.60 7.43 6.11
N MET A 81 2.77 7.61 5.45
CA MET A 81 3.55 8.84 5.62
C MET A 81 4.12 9.41 4.32
N VAL A 82 5.00 8.66 3.61
CA VAL A 82 5.85 9.25 2.58
C VAL A 82 5.04 9.83 1.43
N GLN A 83 4.00 9.15 0.98
CA GLN A 83 3.15 9.65 -0.11
C GLN A 83 2.45 10.98 0.21
N LEU A 84 2.24 11.29 1.50
CA LEU A 84 1.60 12.53 1.94
C LEU A 84 2.41 13.78 1.57
N THR A 85 3.72 13.63 1.32
CA THR A 85 4.58 14.72 0.83
C THR A 85 4.13 15.29 -0.52
N ARG A 86 3.33 14.55 -1.27
CA ARG A 86 2.81 14.94 -2.60
C ARG A 86 1.42 15.59 -2.54
N VAL A 87 0.82 15.68 -1.36
CA VAL A 87 -0.55 16.20 -1.16
C VAL A 87 -0.49 17.54 -0.47
N LYS A 88 -1.27 18.50 -0.91
CA LYS A 88 -1.42 19.78 -0.22
C LYS A 88 -2.16 19.57 1.10
N LEU A 89 -1.71 20.26 2.15
CA LEU A 89 -2.36 20.19 3.45
C LEU A 89 -3.85 20.53 3.33
N GLY A 90 -4.69 19.73 3.96
CA GLY A 90 -6.14 19.88 3.93
C GLY A 90 -6.84 19.16 2.77
N ASN A 91 -6.10 18.66 1.78
CA ASN A 91 -6.68 17.85 0.71
C ASN A 91 -6.75 16.37 1.09
N ASN A 92 -7.70 15.67 0.47
CA ASN A 92 -7.82 14.22 0.52
C ASN A 92 -6.99 13.56 -0.59
N LEU A 93 -6.83 12.24 -0.50
CA LEU A 93 -6.22 11.46 -1.58
C LEU A 93 -7.22 11.26 -2.73
N GLU A 94 -6.77 11.51 -3.96
CA GLU A 94 -7.60 11.40 -5.17
C GLU A 94 -7.10 10.30 -6.11
N GLU A 95 -5.79 10.11 -6.21
CA GLU A 95 -5.15 9.19 -7.14
C GLU A 95 -5.25 7.73 -6.63
N SER A 96 -5.57 6.79 -7.53
CA SER A 96 -5.90 5.39 -7.20
C SER A 96 -4.78 4.66 -6.46
N HIS A 97 -3.52 4.81 -6.90
CA HIS A 97 -2.38 4.18 -6.24
C HIS A 97 -2.07 4.77 -4.87
N MET A 98 -2.38 6.05 -4.64
CA MET A 98 -2.24 6.65 -3.31
C MET A 98 -3.37 6.17 -2.39
N ARG A 99 -4.60 6.08 -2.92
CA ARG A 99 -5.75 5.55 -2.18
C ARG A 99 -5.56 4.10 -1.77
N ASN A 100 -5.10 3.23 -2.70
CA ASN A 100 -4.89 1.82 -2.38
C ASN A 100 -3.83 1.61 -1.30
N ARG A 101 -2.68 2.32 -1.40
CA ARG A 101 -1.60 2.22 -0.40
C ARG A 101 -2.06 2.67 0.98
N GLN A 102 -2.79 3.79 1.04
CA GLN A 102 -3.33 4.26 2.32
C GLN A 102 -4.39 3.30 2.86
N LEU A 103 -5.30 2.82 2.01
CA LEU A 103 -6.32 1.84 2.39
C LEU A 103 -5.67 0.62 3.05
N ILE A 104 -4.71 0.01 2.39
CA ILE A 104 -4.04 -1.20 2.90
C ILE A 104 -3.31 -0.89 4.20
N ALA A 105 -2.48 0.14 4.23
CA ALA A 105 -1.66 0.47 5.39
C ALA A 105 -2.51 0.89 6.60
N SER A 106 -3.56 1.71 6.39
CA SER A 106 -4.45 2.16 7.45
C SER A 106 -5.33 1.03 7.98
N TRP A 107 -5.84 0.17 7.09
CA TRP A 107 -6.67 -0.97 7.50
C TRP A 107 -5.88 -1.97 8.35
N VAL A 108 -4.68 -2.38 7.91
CA VAL A 108 -3.87 -3.32 8.70
C VAL A 108 -3.38 -2.71 10.00
N TYR A 109 -3.08 -1.39 10.01
CA TYR A 109 -2.73 -0.67 11.24
C TYR A 109 -3.89 -0.69 12.24
N GLU A 110 -5.11 -0.37 11.80
CA GLU A 110 -6.29 -0.39 12.68
C GLU A 110 -6.64 -1.80 13.16
N LYS A 111 -6.70 -2.78 12.24
CA LYS A 111 -7.09 -4.15 12.59
C LYS A 111 -6.03 -4.92 13.39
N GLY A 112 -4.77 -4.54 13.26
CA GLY A 112 -3.67 -5.10 14.05
C GLY A 112 -3.39 -4.38 15.37
N LYS A 113 -4.18 -3.34 15.71
CA LYS A 113 -3.91 -2.50 16.89
C LYS A 113 -4.02 -3.27 18.21
N ALA A 114 -5.00 -4.16 18.35
CA ALA A 114 -5.20 -4.94 19.57
C ALA A 114 -4.00 -5.86 19.85
N ASP A 115 -3.38 -6.40 18.81
CA ASP A 115 -2.24 -7.32 18.88
C ASP A 115 -0.89 -6.59 18.75
N ASN A 116 -0.90 -5.26 18.69
CA ASN A 116 0.29 -4.42 18.52
C ASN A 116 1.15 -4.83 17.30
N VAL A 117 0.51 -5.19 16.20
CA VAL A 117 1.20 -5.64 14.96
C VAL A 117 2.05 -4.52 14.37
N ILE A 118 1.53 -3.29 14.37
CA ILE A 118 2.24 -2.07 13.99
C ILE A 118 2.09 -1.07 15.13
N GLU A 119 3.21 -0.64 15.68
CA GLU A 119 3.25 0.35 16.76
C GLU A 119 3.50 1.75 16.20
N ARG A 120 2.68 2.73 16.59
CA ARG A 120 2.96 4.16 16.38
C ARG A 120 3.80 4.68 17.55
N VAL A 121 5.03 5.09 17.27
CA VAL A 121 6.00 5.54 18.28
C VAL A 121 6.31 7.01 18.05
N SER A 122 6.39 7.80 19.12
CA SER A 122 6.93 9.16 19.08
C SER A 122 8.35 9.18 19.66
N ARG A 123 9.31 9.73 18.90
CA ARG A 123 10.69 9.97 19.33
C ARG A 123 11.11 11.38 18.91
N ASP A 124 11.61 12.17 19.86
CA ASP A 124 12.04 13.55 19.59
C ASP A 124 10.98 14.39 18.85
N GLY A 125 9.72 14.25 19.26
CA GLY A 125 8.59 14.94 18.65
C GLY A 125 8.24 14.47 17.23
N LYS A 126 8.77 13.33 16.78
CA LYS A 126 8.52 12.76 15.44
C LYS A 126 7.79 11.42 15.54
N THR A 127 6.81 11.24 14.67
CA THR A 127 6.06 9.99 14.54
C THR A 127 6.83 8.96 13.70
N TYR A 128 6.79 7.71 14.15
CA TYR A 128 7.30 6.54 13.43
C TYR A 128 6.29 5.40 13.53
N PHE A 129 6.29 4.51 12.54
CA PHE A 129 5.55 3.26 12.55
C PHE A 129 6.54 2.10 12.52
N THR A 130 6.45 1.21 13.50
CA THR A 130 7.35 0.05 13.65
C THR A 130 6.53 -1.22 13.57
N ILE A 131 6.88 -2.11 12.64
CA ILE A 131 6.25 -3.43 12.55
C ILE A 131 6.83 -4.29 13.68
N ARG A 132 5.96 -4.83 14.53
CA ARG A 132 6.31 -5.67 15.67
C ARG A 132 6.14 -7.16 15.36
N ASP A 133 5.16 -7.50 14.53
CA ASP A 133 4.88 -8.87 14.13
C ASP A 133 4.62 -8.96 12.61
N TYR A 134 5.60 -9.47 11.89
CA TYR A 134 5.53 -9.61 10.42
C TYR A 134 4.59 -10.75 9.99
N GLU A 135 4.50 -11.82 10.77
CA GLU A 135 3.61 -12.94 10.46
C GLU A 135 2.13 -12.56 10.68
N ALA A 136 1.83 -11.86 11.77
CA ALA A 136 0.50 -11.30 11.99
C ALA A 136 0.14 -10.28 10.91
N LEU A 137 1.08 -9.44 10.48
CA LEU A 137 0.88 -8.49 9.39
C LEU A 137 0.57 -9.20 8.06
N ARG A 138 1.31 -10.28 7.72
CA ARG A 138 0.99 -11.13 6.56
C ARG A 138 -0.42 -11.68 6.61
N LYS A 139 -0.87 -12.17 7.76
CA LYS A 139 -2.24 -12.66 7.96
C LYS A 139 -3.28 -11.55 7.75
N LEU A 140 -3.00 -10.33 8.20
CA LEU A 140 -3.87 -9.17 7.96
C LEU A 140 -3.96 -8.82 6.48
N PHE A 141 -2.84 -8.82 5.74
CA PHE A 141 -2.87 -8.66 4.28
C PHE A 141 -3.72 -9.73 3.60
N GLY A 142 -3.59 -11.01 4.00
CA GLY A 142 -4.41 -12.10 3.47
C GLY A 142 -5.91 -11.91 3.75
N ARG A 143 -6.28 -11.44 4.95
CA ARG A 143 -7.68 -11.15 5.30
C ARG A 143 -8.25 -10.01 4.45
N LEU A 144 -7.49 -8.92 4.28
CA LEU A 144 -7.92 -7.80 3.45
C LEU A 144 -7.97 -8.21 1.97
N LEU A 145 -7.02 -9.01 1.50
CA LEU A 145 -7.04 -9.56 0.14
C LEU A 145 -8.33 -10.36 -0.13
N ALA A 146 -8.73 -11.22 0.81
CA ALA A 146 -9.96 -11.99 0.69
C ALA A 146 -11.20 -11.08 0.57
N GLU A 147 -11.27 -10.02 1.37
CA GLU A 147 -12.38 -9.06 1.32
C GLU A 147 -12.37 -8.22 0.04
N VAL A 148 -11.21 -7.72 -0.38
CA VAL A 148 -11.07 -6.95 -1.64
C VAL A 148 -11.40 -7.83 -2.85
N GLN A 149 -10.97 -9.11 -2.84
CA GLN A 149 -11.32 -10.07 -3.89
C GLN A 149 -12.82 -10.36 -3.91
N ARG A 150 -13.47 -10.52 -2.75
CA ARG A 150 -14.92 -10.69 -2.66
C ARG A 150 -15.65 -9.49 -3.26
N VAL A 151 -15.29 -8.28 -2.81
CA VAL A 151 -15.88 -7.01 -3.30
C VAL A 151 -15.76 -6.90 -4.82
N LYS A 152 -14.59 -7.20 -5.38
CA LYS A 152 -14.40 -7.21 -6.83
C LYS A 152 -15.22 -8.28 -7.54
N SER A 153 -15.16 -9.52 -7.02
CA SER A 153 -15.82 -10.68 -7.68
C SER A 153 -17.33 -10.57 -7.71
N GLU A 154 -17.93 -10.02 -6.66
CA GLU A 154 -19.37 -9.85 -6.51
C GLU A 154 -19.89 -8.52 -7.07
N GLY A 155 -19.02 -7.59 -7.42
CA GLY A 155 -19.39 -6.24 -7.84
C GLY A 155 -20.03 -5.43 -6.70
N ASP A 156 -19.61 -5.69 -5.45
CA ASP A 156 -20.15 -5.05 -4.25
C ASP A 156 -19.70 -3.58 -4.16
N PHE A 157 -20.49 -2.70 -4.78
CA PHE A 157 -20.22 -1.26 -4.78
C PHE A 157 -20.15 -0.65 -3.37
N GLU A 158 -21.07 -1.04 -2.47
CA GLU A 158 -21.10 -0.51 -1.11
C GLU A 158 -19.91 -1.00 -0.28
N GLY A 159 -19.49 -2.25 -0.46
CA GLY A 159 -18.26 -2.77 0.14
C GLY A 159 -17.02 -2.00 -0.34
N ALA A 160 -16.92 -1.74 -1.65
CA ALA A 160 -15.84 -0.94 -2.23
C ALA A 160 -15.83 0.49 -1.65
N ARG A 161 -16.99 1.15 -1.65
CA ARG A 161 -17.15 2.49 -1.08
C ARG A 161 -16.71 2.53 0.38
N ASN A 162 -17.20 1.61 1.19
CA ASN A 162 -16.90 1.56 2.62
C ASN A 162 -15.40 1.36 2.89
N LEU A 163 -14.73 0.47 2.15
CA LEU A 163 -13.29 0.28 2.28
C LEU A 163 -12.52 1.55 1.92
N ILE A 164 -12.81 2.14 0.78
CA ILE A 164 -12.04 3.28 0.25
C ILE A 164 -12.31 4.55 1.07
N GLU A 165 -13.57 4.88 1.34
CA GLU A 165 -13.91 6.11 2.07
C GLU A 165 -13.43 6.08 3.53
N ASN A 166 -13.44 4.90 4.18
CA ASN A 166 -12.97 4.80 5.56
C ASN A 166 -11.45 4.74 5.68
N TYR A 167 -10.75 4.13 4.71
CA TYR A 167 -9.32 3.84 4.86
C TYR A 167 -8.42 4.48 3.79
N GLY A 168 -8.95 4.80 2.60
CA GLY A 168 -8.12 5.21 1.46
C GLY A 168 -8.15 6.70 1.15
N VAL A 169 -9.09 7.48 1.68
CA VAL A 169 -9.32 8.87 1.26
C VAL A 169 -8.83 9.88 2.28
N ARG A 170 -9.21 9.71 3.55
CA ARG A 170 -8.98 10.71 4.59
C ARG A 170 -7.56 10.63 5.15
N ILE A 171 -6.94 11.79 5.30
CA ILE A 171 -5.60 11.94 5.86
C ILE A 171 -5.71 12.48 7.29
N ASP A 172 -4.95 11.94 8.23
CA ASP A 172 -4.76 12.52 9.57
C ASP A 172 -4.04 13.87 9.42
N PRO A 173 -4.70 15.02 9.70
CA PRO A 173 -4.13 16.34 9.42
C PRO A 173 -2.90 16.65 10.27
N VAL A 174 -2.82 16.10 11.49
CA VAL A 174 -1.67 16.31 12.38
C VAL A 174 -0.45 15.57 11.85
N LEU A 175 -0.63 14.31 11.44
CA LEU A 175 0.44 13.53 10.82
C LEU A 175 0.87 14.13 9.48
N HIS A 176 -0.09 14.61 8.68
CA HIS A 176 0.19 15.24 7.39
C HIS A 176 1.07 16.49 7.55
N GLN A 177 0.70 17.38 8.46
CA GLN A 177 1.48 18.57 8.79
C GLN A 177 2.91 18.19 9.22
N GLU A 178 3.05 17.23 10.13
CA GLU A 178 4.36 16.73 10.59
C GLU A 178 5.20 16.21 9.41
N VAL A 179 4.61 15.41 8.52
CA VAL A 179 5.31 14.84 7.36
C VAL A 179 5.81 15.93 6.43
N LEU A 180 4.98 16.94 6.11
CA LEU A 180 5.37 18.07 5.27
C LEU A 180 6.51 18.88 5.87
N GLU A 181 6.44 19.18 7.16
CA GLU A 181 7.52 19.90 7.87
C GLU A 181 8.84 19.13 7.89
N ARG A 182 8.78 17.82 8.09
CA ARG A 182 9.96 16.94 8.02
C ARG A 182 10.56 16.90 6.64
N TYR A 183 9.73 16.82 5.61
CA TYR A 183 10.17 16.76 4.23
C TYR A 183 10.83 18.08 3.79
N GLN A 184 10.25 19.21 4.16
CA GLN A 184 10.78 20.53 3.88
C GLN A 184 12.23 20.70 4.39
N LYS A 185 12.51 20.18 5.61
CA LYS A 185 13.84 20.24 6.24
C LYS A 185 14.89 19.40 5.50
N LEU A 186 14.49 18.41 4.70
CA LEU A 186 15.42 17.57 3.96
C LEU A 186 15.95 18.24 2.69
N ASN A 187 15.33 19.33 2.23
CA ASN A 187 15.65 20.04 1.00
C ASN A 187 15.82 19.11 -0.22
N VAL A 188 14.99 18.06 -0.29
CA VAL A 188 14.98 17.07 -1.37
C VAL A 188 13.98 17.55 -2.41
N ALA A 189 14.37 17.48 -3.70
CA ALA A 189 13.44 17.76 -4.78
C ALA A 189 12.21 16.84 -4.68
N PRO A 190 10.98 17.36 -4.84
CA PRO A 190 9.75 16.58 -4.71
C PRO A 190 9.64 15.43 -5.73
N TYR A 191 10.44 15.47 -6.77
CA TYR A 191 10.55 14.45 -7.79
C TYR A 191 12.02 14.18 -8.11
N ALA A 192 12.51 12.99 -7.81
CA ALA A 192 13.67 12.40 -8.48
C ALA A 192 13.17 11.82 -9.82
N GLY A 193 12.47 12.62 -10.59
CA GLY A 193 12.03 12.27 -11.94
C GLY A 193 13.23 12.33 -12.89
N PHE A 194 13.14 11.62 -13.99
CA PHE A 194 14.12 11.65 -15.07
C PHE A 194 14.45 13.10 -15.44
N VAL A 195 15.64 13.54 -15.12
CA VAL A 195 16.22 14.70 -15.81
C VAL A 195 16.51 14.20 -17.21
N LEU A 196 15.60 14.47 -18.13
CA LEU A 196 15.92 14.42 -19.55
C LEU A 196 16.98 15.52 -19.77
N SER A 197 18.23 15.16 -19.64
CA SER A 197 19.33 15.92 -20.19
C SER A 197 19.09 15.94 -21.70
N LEU A 198 18.54 17.02 -22.21
CA LEU A 198 18.62 17.34 -23.63
C LEU A 198 20.10 17.56 -23.92
N ILE A 199 20.77 16.49 -24.28
CA ILE A 199 22.08 16.59 -24.96
C ILE A 199 21.74 17.25 -26.28
N HIS A 200 22.09 18.52 -26.40
CA HIS A 200 22.10 19.20 -27.69
C HIS A 200 23.13 18.49 -28.55
N ILE A 201 22.65 17.85 -29.60
CA ILE A 201 23.45 17.46 -30.74
C ILE A 201 23.77 18.73 -31.54
#